data_074e720241e105fd63bea9301ac4c22c
#
_entry.id   074e720241e105fd63bea9301ac4c22c
#
_cell.length_a   1.000
_cell.length_b   1.000
_cell.length_c   1.000
_cell.angle_alpha   90.00
_cell.angle_beta   90.00
_cell.angle_gamma   90.00
#
_symmetry.space_group_name_H-M   'P 1'
#
loop_
_entity.id
_entity.type
_entity.pdbx_description
1 polymer ?
#
loop_
_entity_poly.entity_id
_entity_poly.type
_entity_poly.pdbx_seq_one_letter_code
_entity_poly.pdbx_strand_id
1 'polypeptide(L)'
;MNAYIERVIEDVKRRDPDQKEFIQTVEEVLRSLEKVVEQHPEYEKTALLERLVEPERVVQFRVPWVNDAGEVKVNRGFRVQFNSAIGPYKGGLRFASHVNQSVMKFLGFEQTFKNSLTSLPMGGGKGGSDFDPTGKSDAEIMRFCQSFMTELYRHIGPNVDVPAGDLGVGGREIGYLFGQYKRIVNAYENGVLTGKARSFGGSVIRPEATGYGAIYYAENVLKHDGETMEGKTIAVSGFGNVAWGVCKKAAQLGAKVVTLSGPDGFIYDPDGVITEEKISYMLEMRSSNRNRVQDYADKFGVEFFPKQKPWGCKVDICMPCAYQNEIGMKEAQQMLDNGIKYYIEVANMPTTNEALFFLMGKGVTVAPSKAVNAGGVSVSGLEMSQNSERLSWKAEEVDAQLHNIMDNIYAASVEAAEKSGLGYNLVAGANIAGFLKVADAMMGQGIV
;
A
#
# COMPACT_ATOMS: atom_id res chain seq x y z
N MET A 1 -11.40 -19.32 -20.87
CA MET A 1 -11.67 -18.75 -19.54
C MET A 1 -12.28 -19.83 -18.67
N ASN A 2 -11.81 -20.01 -17.44
CA ASN A 2 -12.20 -21.08 -16.53
C ASN A 2 -13.66 -20.91 -16.07
N ALA A 3 -14.51 -21.92 -16.28
CA ALA A 3 -15.94 -21.85 -15.98
C ALA A 3 -16.25 -21.61 -14.50
N TYR A 4 -15.41 -22.12 -13.60
CA TYR A 4 -15.53 -21.89 -12.16
C TYR A 4 -15.33 -20.41 -11.80
N ILE A 5 -14.27 -19.78 -12.34
CA ILE A 5 -14.00 -18.35 -12.13
C ILE A 5 -15.17 -17.49 -12.64
N GLU A 6 -15.66 -17.75 -13.86
CA GLU A 6 -16.77 -16.98 -14.41
C GLU A 6 -18.03 -17.10 -13.56
N ARG A 7 -18.35 -18.30 -13.08
CA ARG A 7 -19.50 -18.52 -12.19
C ARG A 7 -19.38 -17.68 -10.91
N VAL A 8 -18.19 -17.66 -10.28
CA VAL A 8 -17.97 -16.88 -9.06
C VAL A 8 -18.08 -15.37 -9.32
N ILE A 9 -17.52 -14.88 -10.43
CA ILE A 9 -17.62 -13.46 -10.82
C ILE A 9 -19.09 -13.07 -11.03
N GLU A 10 -19.86 -13.88 -11.75
CA GLU A 10 -21.29 -13.60 -12.00
C GLU A 10 -22.12 -13.66 -10.71
N ASP A 11 -21.77 -14.53 -9.77
CA ASP A 11 -22.39 -14.57 -8.45
C ASP A 11 -22.13 -13.30 -7.64
N VAL A 12 -20.90 -12.78 -7.67
CA VAL A 12 -20.57 -11.50 -7.00
C VAL A 12 -21.34 -10.35 -7.64
N LYS A 13 -21.40 -10.26 -8.97
CA LYS A 13 -22.17 -9.24 -9.68
C LYS A 13 -23.65 -9.26 -9.31
N ARG A 14 -24.20 -10.45 -9.16
CA ARG A 14 -25.62 -10.66 -8.80
C ARG A 14 -25.92 -10.27 -7.35
N ARG A 15 -25.00 -10.56 -6.41
CA ARG A 15 -25.17 -10.27 -4.97
C ARG A 15 -24.90 -8.82 -4.62
N ASP A 16 -23.93 -8.21 -5.26
CA ASP A 16 -23.42 -6.88 -4.93
C ASP A 16 -23.50 -5.88 -6.12
N PRO A 17 -24.66 -5.74 -6.83
CA PRO A 17 -24.73 -5.03 -8.11
C PRO A 17 -24.32 -3.56 -8.03
N ASP A 18 -24.41 -2.94 -6.86
CA ASP A 18 -24.05 -1.52 -6.63
C ASP A 18 -22.60 -1.32 -6.19
N GLN A 19 -21.83 -2.41 -6.00
CA GLN A 19 -20.44 -2.36 -5.48
C GLN A 19 -19.42 -2.43 -6.62
N LYS A 20 -19.41 -1.43 -7.48
CA LYS A 20 -18.64 -1.43 -8.73
C LYS A 20 -17.15 -1.61 -8.54
N GLU A 21 -16.54 -0.89 -7.57
CA GLU A 21 -15.11 -0.99 -7.28
C GLU A 21 -14.72 -2.39 -6.79
N PHE A 22 -15.57 -2.99 -5.96
CA PHE A 22 -15.36 -4.34 -5.47
C PHE A 22 -15.48 -5.38 -6.57
N ILE A 23 -16.55 -5.32 -7.40
CA ILE A 23 -16.76 -6.21 -8.54
C ILE A 23 -15.58 -6.17 -9.50
N GLN A 24 -15.13 -4.98 -9.88
CA GLN A 24 -13.98 -4.80 -10.77
C GLN A 24 -12.74 -5.49 -10.22
N THR A 25 -12.43 -5.29 -8.96
CA THR A 25 -11.24 -5.87 -8.33
C THR A 25 -11.31 -7.38 -8.24
N VAL A 26 -12.48 -7.94 -7.89
CA VAL A 26 -12.69 -9.40 -7.89
C VAL A 26 -12.47 -9.97 -9.29
N GLU A 27 -13.01 -9.33 -10.30
CA GLU A 27 -12.87 -9.76 -11.70
C GLU A 27 -11.40 -9.74 -12.15
N GLU A 28 -10.67 -8.67 -11.89
CA GLU A 28 -9.24 -8.53 -12.22
C GLU A 28 -8.39 -9.58 -11.50
N VAL A 29 -8.59 -9.78 -10.22
CA VAL A 29 -7.82 -10.74 -9.43
C VAL A 29 -8.12 -12.18 -9.87
N LEU A 30 -9.39 -12.59 -9.92
CA LEU A 30 -9.74 -13.98 -10.25
C LEU A 30 -9.31 -14.37 -11.67
N ARG A 31 -9.42 -13.46 -12.64
CA ARG A 31 -8.94 -13.72 -14.01
C ARG A 31 -7.42 -13.94 -14.06
N SER A 32 -6.65 -13.27 -13.20
CA SER A 32 -5.20 -13.47 -13.12
C SER A 32 -4.80 -14.84 -12.54
N LEU A 33 -5.74 -15.56 -11.90
CA LEU A 33 -5.52 -16.84 -11.25
C LEU A 33 -5.92 -18.06 -12.12
N GLU A 34 -6.40 -17.83 -13.35
CA GLU A 34 -6.97 -18.89 -14.20
C GLU A 34 -6.08 -20.13 -14.28
N LYS A 35 -4.79 -19.96 -14.57
CA LYS A 35 -3.84 -21.08 -14.69
C LYS A 35 -3.66 -21.88 -13.40
N VAL A 36 -3.70 -21.20 -12.27
CA VAL A 36 -3.56 -21.84 -10.96
C VAL A 36 -4.83 -22.62 -10.62
N VAL A 37 -5.99 -22.01 -10.84
CA VAL A 37 -7.28 -22.68 -10.58
C VAL A 37 -7.49 -23.91 -11.45
N GLU A 38 -7.02 -23.91 -12.70
CA GLU A 38 -7.02 -25.09 -13.59
C GLU A 38 -6.20 -26.26 -13.05
N GLN A 39 -5.12 -25.97 -12.34
CA GLN A 39 -4.24 -26.98 -11.75
C GLN A 39 -4.78 -27.55 -10.42
N HIS A 40 -5.78 -26.88 -9.80
CA HIS A 40 -6.31 -27.19 -8.47
C HIS A 40 -7.82 -27.42 -8.47
N PRO A 41 -8.33 -28.53 -9.02
CA PRO A 41 -9.76 -28.81 -9.07
C PRO A 41 -10.41 -28.98 -7.70
N GLU A 42 -9.64 -29.19 -6.65
CA GLU A 42 -10.09 -29.22 -5.26
C GLU A 42 -10.63 -27.86 -4.76
N TYR A 43 -10.20 -26.73 -5.35
CA TYR A 43 -10.69 -25.41 -4.98
C TYR A 43 -12.19 -25.26 -5.26
N GLU A 44 -12.66 -25.78 -6.40
CA GLU A 44 -14.09 -25.75 -6.70
C GLU A 44 -14.91 -26.64 -5.75
N LYS A 45 -14.38 -27.83 -5.42
CA LYS A 45 -15.06 -28.77 -4.50
C LYS A 45 -15.26 -28.21 -3.10
N THR A 46 -14.39 -27.31 -2.68
CA THR A 46 -14.43 -26.67 -1.35
C THR A 46 -15.00 -25.25 -1.38
N ALA A 47 -15.53 -24.81 -2.53
CA ALA A 47 -15.99 -23.44 -2.75
C ALA A 47 -14.98 -22.38 -2.30
N LEU A 48 -13.68 -22.60 -2.61
CA LEU A 48 -12.59 -21.77 -2.13
C LEU A 48 -12.74 -20.33 -2.63
N LEU A 49 -13.04 -20.13 -3.92
CA LEU A 49 -13.14 -18.80 -4.50
C LEU A 49 -14.37 -18.06 -4.00
N GLU A 50 -15.50 -18.75 -3.79
CA GLU A 50 -16.71 -18.17 -3.20
C GLU A 50 -16.43 -17.66 -1.78
N ARG A 51 -15.70 -18.43 -0.96
CA ARG A 51 -15.28 -18.00 0.39
C ARG A 51 -14.24 -16.89 0.35
N LEU A 52 -13.36 -16.91 -0.64
CA LEU A 52 -12.29 -15.91 -0.79
C LEU A 52 -12.82 -14.53 -1.17
N VAL A 53 -13.87 -14.45 -1.98
CA VAL A 53 -14.46 -13.17 -2.42
C VAL A 53 -15.53 -12.63 -1.48
N GLU A 54 -15.94 -13.40 -0.47
CA GLU A 54 -16.88 -12.95 0.55
C GLU A 54 -16.12 -12.56 1.82
N PRO A 55 -16.23 -11.30 2.31
CA PRO A 55 -15.60 -10.93 3.57
C PRO A 55 -16.19 -11.69 4.74
N GLU A 56 -15.38 -12.12 5.70
CA GLU A 56 -15.85 -12.84 6.89
C GLU A 56 -16.83 -11.98 7.70
N ARG A 57 -16.62 -10.66 7.76
CA ARG A 57 -17.52 -9.70 8.43
C ARG A 57 -17.44 -8.32 7.82
N VAL A 58 -18.58 -7.64 7.76
CA VAL A 58 -18.68 -6.21 7.46
C VAL A 58 -19.42 -5.54 8.63
N VAL A 59 -18.75 -4.61 9.28
CA VAL A 59 -19.32 -3.81 10.36
C VAL A 59 -19.53 -2.39 9.87
N GLN A 60 -20.76 -1.90 9.91
CA GLN A 60 -21.11 -0.50 9.64
C GLN A 60 -21.75 0.11 10.89
N PHE A 61 -21.34 1.31 11.24
CA PHE A 61 -21.84 2.01 12.42
C PHE A 61 -21.97 3.50 12.20
N ARG A 62 -22.80 4.13 13.01
CA ARG A 62 -23.02 5.58 13.04
C ARG A 62 -21.97 6.25 13.92
N VAL A 63 -21.41 7.37 13.43
CA VAL A 63 -20.41 8.18 14.15
C VAL A 63 -20.95 9.60 14.35
N PRO A 64 -21.64 9.89 15.46
CA PRO A 64 -22.07 11.25 15.79
C PRO A 64 -20.93 12.02 16.47
N TRP A 65 -20.74 13.28 16.09
CA TRP A 65 -19.72 14.15 16.69
C TRP A 65 -20.17 15.62 16.63
N VAL A 66 -19.50 16.50 17.37
CA VAL A 66 -19.84 17.91 17.43
C VAL A 66 -18.70 18.73 16.84
N ASN A 67 -19.01 19.64 15.90
CA ASN A 67 -18.04 20.56 15.32
C ASN A 67 -17.72 21.72 16.26
N ASP A 68 -16.81 22.61 15.87
CA ASP A 68 -16.40 23.75 16.68
C ASP A 68 -17.51 24.82 16.85
N ALA A 69 -18.50 24.83 15.96
CA ALA A 69 -19.69 25.67 16.06
C ALA A 69 -20.76 25.10 17.01
N GLY A 70 -20.53 23.93 17.61
CA GLY A 70 -21.50 23.27 18.49
C GLY A 70 -22.59 22.48 17.76
N GLU A 71 -22.47 22.31 16.45
CA GLU A 71 -23.44 21.55 15.65
C GLU A 71 -23.14 20.05 15.68
N VAL A 72 -24.17 19.24 15.79
CA VAL A 72 -24.08 17.77 15.69
C VAL A 72 -23.92 17.36 14.22
N LYS A 73 -22.88 16.60 13.92
CA LYS A 73 -22.62 15.97 12.62
C LYS A 73 -22.69 14.46 12.78
N VAL A 74 -23.06 13.77 11.69
CA VAL A 74 -23.17 12.32 11.68
C VAL A 74 -22.48 11.77 10.43
N ASN A 75 -21.53 10.90 10.64
CA ASN A 75 -20.83 10.16 9.59
C ASN A 75 -21.09 8.65 9.72
N ARG A 76 -20.74 7.90 8.68
CA ARG A 76 -20.75 6.42 8.69
C ARG A 76 -19.33 5.91 8.91
N GLY A 77 -19.19 4.97 9.84
CA GLY A 77 -17.98 4.20 10.03
C GLY A 77 -18.11 2.80 9.45
N PHE A 78 -17.00 2.27 8.95
CA PHE A 78 -16.93 0.93 8.35
C PHE A 78 -15.68 0.19 8.85
N ARG A 79 -15.83 -1.13 9.08
CA ARG A 79 -14.72 -2.07 9.19
C ARG A 79 -15.05 -3.35 8.46
N VAL A 80 -14.27 -3.67 7.44
CA VAL A 80 -14.34 -4.94 6.71
C VAL A 80 -13.22 -5.84 7.24
N GLN A 81 -13.61 -6.91 7.89
CA GLN A 81 -12.78 -8.02 8.33
C GLN A 81 -12.84 -9.06 7.21
N PHE A 82 -11.87 -8.98 6.29
CA PHE A 82 -12.03 -9.66 5.00
C PHE A 82 -11.65 -11.13 5.07
N ASN A 83 -10.45 -11.43 5.54
CA ASN A 83 -9.94 -12.80 5.61
C ASN A 83 -8.93 -12.94 6.75
N SER A 84 -9.10 -13.92 7.61
CA SER A 84 -8.25 -14.18 8.77
C SER A 84 -7.44 -15.48 8.66
N ALA A 85 -7.41 -16.14 7.53
CA ALA A 85 -6.78 -17.45 7.36
C ALA A 85 -5.27 -17.46 7.72
N ILE A 86 -4.57 -16.35 7.52
CA ILE A 86 -3.13 -16.25 7.79
C ILE A 86 -2.77 -15.38 9.00
N GLY A 87 -3.75 -14.88 9.74
CA GLY A 87 -3.54 -14.06 10.93
C GLY A 87 -4.66 -13.07 11.21
N PRO A 88 -4.55 -12.24 12.26
CA PRO A 88 -5.54 -11.23 12.57
C PRO A 88 -5.76 -10.29 11.38
N TYR A 89 -6.99 -9.81 11.22
CA TYR A 89 -7.29 -8.85 10.15
C TYR A 89 -6.37 -7.64 10.27
N LYS A 90 -5.78 -7.21 9.17
CA LYS A 90 -4.83 -6.10 9.15
C LYS A 90 -5.06 -5.20 7.97
N GLY A 91 -5.20 -3.90 8.22
CA GLY A 91 -5.31 -2.89 7.17
C GLY A 91 -5.73 -1.53 7.69
N GLY A 92 -5.46 -0.49 6.89
CA GLY A 92 -5.62 0.90 7.28
C GLY A 92 -7.08 1.36 7.47
N LEU A 93 -7.22 2.46 8.19
CA LEU A 93 -8.44 3.27 8.26
C LEU A 93 -8.29 4.45 7.30
N ARG A 94 -9.31 4.70 6.47
CA ARG A 94 -9.34 5.82 5.52
C ARG A 94 -10.44 6.80 5.93
N PHE A 95 -10.09 8.09 6.06
CA PHE A 95 -11.06 9.15 6.29
C PHE A 95 -11.10 10.07 5.07
N ALA A 96 -12.17 9.92 4.28
CA ALA A 96 -12.37 10.71 3.07
C ALA A 96 -13.84 10.64 2.62
N SER A 97 -14.34 11.71 2.02
CA SER A 97 -15.75 11.85 1.64
C SER A 97 -16.29 10.76 0.71
N HIS A 98 -15.41 10.09 -0.06
CA HIS A 98 -15.78 9.02 -0.99
C HIS A 98 -15.80 7.61 -0.36
N VAL A 99 -15.51 7.48 0.93
CA VAL A 99 -15.51 6.18 1.62
C VAL A 99 -16.92 5.62 1.71
N ASN A 100 -17.08 4.40 1.22
CA ASN A 100 -18.30 3.62 1.29
C ASN A 100 -17.97 2.11 1.43
N GLN A 101 -18.98 1.27 1.54
CA GLN A 101 -18.78 -0.16 1.74
C GLN A 101 -18.05 -0.85 0.57
N SER A 102 -18.38 -0.48 -0.68
CA SER A 102 -17.72 -1.03 -1.88
C SER A 102 -16.22 -0.75 -1.87
N VAL A 103 -15.84 0.51 -1.60
CA VAL A 103 -14.42 0.92 -1.48
C VAL A 103 -13.71 0.15 -0.36
N MET A 104 -14.36 -0.06 0.79
CA MET A 104 -13.76 -0.81 1.89
C MET A 104 -13.64 -2.30 1.60
N LYS A 105 -14.62 -2.92 0.92
CA LYS A 105 -14.55 -4.32 0.50
C LYS A 105 -13.40 -4.52 -0.51
N PHE A 106 -13.31 -3.69 -1.55
CA PHE A 106 -12.25 -3.83 -2.55
C PHE A 106 -10.86 -3.69 -1.92
N LEU A 107 -10.66 -2.66 -1.09
CA LEU A 107 -9.38 -2.44 -0.41
C LEU A 107 -9.04 -3.55 0.59
N GLY A 108 -10.03 -4.12 1.26
CA GLY A 108 -9.84 -5.25 2.17
C GLY A 108 -9.46 -6.54 1.44
N PHE A 109 -10.06 -6.77 0.28
CA PHE A 109 -9.74 -7.89 -0.60
C PHE A 109 -8.29 -7.81 -1.11
N GLU A 110 -7.89 -6.68 -1.66
CA GLU A 110 -6.50 -6.47 -2.09
C GLU A 110 -5.50 -6.56 -0.94
N GLN A 111 -5.89 -6.05 0.24
CA GLN A 111 -5.04 -6.09 1.43
C GLN A 111 -4.74 -7.53 1.88
N THR A 112 -5.67 -8.46 1.67
CA THR A 112 -5.47 -9.89 1.97
C THR A 112 -4.26 -10.44 1.22
N PHE A 113 -4.16 -10.19 -0.08
CA PHE A 113 -3.04 -10.67 -0.91
C PHE A 113 -1.74 -9.91 -0.65
N LYS A 114 -1.83 -8.61 -0.42
CA LYS A 114 -0.66 -7.80 -0.08
C LYS A 114 -0.03 -8.25 1.23
N ASN A 115 -0.83 -8.50 2.25
CA ASN A 115 -0.34 -8.97 3.55
C ASN A 115 0.27 -10.38 3.45
N SER A 116 -0.35 -11.27 2.68
CA SER A 116 0.14 -12.63 2.50
C SER A 116 1.54 -12.69 1.90
N LEU A 117 1.88 -11.77 0.99
CA LEU A 117 3.21 -11.67 0.39
C LEU A 117 4.30 -11.40 1.43
N THR A 118 4.02 -10.67 2.49
CA THR A 118 5.01 -10.34 3.53
C THR A 118 5.48 -11.55 4.34
N SER A 119 4.78 -12.66 4.26
CA SER A 119 4.97 -13.86 5.10
C SER A 119 4.77 -13.64 6.60
N LEU A 120 4.39 -12.44 7.02
CA LEU A 120 4.01 -12.15 8.40
C LEU A 120 2.57 -12.63 8.67
N PRO A 121 2.25 -13.00 9.93
CA PRO A 121 0.93 -13.51 10.29
C PRO A 121 -0.11 -12.38 10.34
N MET A 122 -0.57 -11.94 9.18
CA MET A 122 -1.53 -10.86 9.02
C MET A 122 -2.55 -11.22 7.96
N GLY A 123 -3.81 -11.28 8.35
CA GLY A 123 -4.95 -11.40 7.45
C GLY A 123 -5.27 -10.09 6.72
N GLY A 124 -6.40 -10.02 6.04
CA GLY A 124 -6.85 -8.84 5.31
C GLY A 124 -8.00 -8.13 6.01
N GLY A 125 -7.91 -6.82 6.11
CA GLY A 125 -8.99 -5.97 6.58
C GLY A 125 -8.85 -4.53 6.10
N LYS A 126 -9.94 -3.79 6.12
CA LYS A 126 -9.96 -2.37 5.77
C LYS A 126 -11.10 -1.66 6.48
N GLY A 127 -10.91 -0.41 6.81
CA GLY A 127 -11.97 0.40 7.41
C GLY A 127 -11.86 1.86 7.09
N GLY A 128 -12.77 2.64 7.65
CA GLY A 128 -12.75 4.08 7.46
C GLY A 128 -14.11 4.74 7.66
N SER A 129 -14.21 5.97 7.21
CA SER A 129 -15.41 6.79 7.30
C SER A 129 -15.49 7.77 6.15
N ASP A 130 -16.72 8.18 5.80
CA ASP A 130 -17.00 9.29 4.89
C ASP A 130 -16.71 10.67 5.52
N PHE A 131 -16.05 10.70 6.66
CA PHE A 131 -15.52 11.90 7.30
C PHE A 131 -14.29 12.41 6.54
N ASP A 132 -14.30 13.68 6.17
CA ASP A 132 -13.14 14.34 5.55
C ASP A 132 -12.44 15.24 6.59
N PRO A 133 -11.19 14.95 6.99
CA PRO A 133 -10.46 15.76 7.95
C PRO A 133 -9.93 17.09 7.37
N THR A 134 -10.02 17.29 6.05
CA THR A 134 -9.51 18.50 5.41
C THR A 134 -10.19 19.74 5.92
N GLY A 135 -9.41 20.72 6.37
CA GLY A 135 -9.91 21.99 6.90
C GLY A 135 -10.58 21.94 8.27
N LYS A 136 -10.53 20.80 8.96
CA LYS A 136 -11.05 20.66 10.32
C LYS A 136 -9.98 20.94 11.37
N SER A 137 -10.41 21.44 12.53
CA SER A 137 -9.51 21.66 13.66
C SER A 137 -9.05 20.34 14.28
N ASP A 138 -7.94 20.37 15.02
CA ASP A 138 -7.45 19.22 15.79
C ASP A 138 -8.50 18.75 16.82
N ALA A 139 -9.25 19.69 17.40
CA ALA A 139 -10.30 19.39 18.35
C ALA A 139 -11.49 18.66 17.69
N GLU A 140 -11.90 19.06 16.49
CA GLU A 140 -12.92 18.37 15.71
C GLU A 140 -12.49 16.95 15.34
N ILE A 141 -11.27 16.81 14.84
CA ILE A 141 -10.70 15.49 14.45
C ILE A 141 -10.59 14.58 15.67
N MET A 142 -10.16 15.11 16.82
CA MET A 142 -10.11 14.35 18.07
C MET A 142 -11.49 13.84 18.50
N ARG A 143 -12.51 14.71 18.50
CA ARG A 143 -13.89 14.32 18.85
C ARG A 143 -14.44 13.27 17.90
N PHE A 144 -14.17 13.43 16.60
CA PHE A 144 -14.55 12.43 15.61
C PHE A 144 -13.85 11.07 15.87
N CYS A 145 -12.53 11.05 16.04
CA CYS A 145 -11.78 9.83 16.34
C CYS A 145 -12.26 9.13 17.62
N GLN A 146 -12.58 9.88 18.65
CA GLN A 146 -13.12 9.35 19.91
C GLN A 146 -14.49 8.68 19.69
N SER A 147 -15.39 9.33 18.96
CA SER A 147 -16.70 8.78 18.63
C SER A 147 -16.56 7.52 17.74
N PHE A 148 -15.71 7.57 16.71
CA PHE A 148 -15.45 6.45 15.83
C PHE A 148 -14.91 5.23 16.61
N MET A 149 -13.93 5.42 17.49
CA MET A 149 -13.36 4.34 18.29
C MET A 149 -14.34 3.79 19.33
N THR A 150 -15.27 4.59 19.83
CA THR A 150 -16.31 4.13 20.77
C THR A 150 -17.21 3.04 20.18
N GLU A 151 -17.37 3.00 18.85
CA GLU A 151 -18.04 1.89 18.17
C GLU A 151 -17.06 0.80 17.73
N LEU A 152 -15.92 1.18 17.17
CA LEU A 152 -14.96 0.24 16.58
C LEU A 152 -14.31 -0.69 17.62
N TYR A 153 -14.06 -0.25 18.85
CA TYR A 153 -13.30 -1.01 19.87
C TYR A 153 -13.82 -2.43 20.13
N ARG A 154 -15.13 -2.64 19.94
CA ARG A 154 -15.78 -3.97 20.14
C ARG A 154 -15.33 -5.02 19.15
N HIS A 155 -14.73 -4.60 18.04
CA HIS A 155 -14.45 -5.45 16.90
C HIS A 155 -12.95 -5.61 16.63
N ILE A 156 -12.09 -4.90 17.37
CA ILE A 156 -10.65 -4.89 17.17
C ILE A 156 -9.89 -5.36 18.42
N GLY A 157 -8.65 -5.72 18.23
CA GLY A 157 -7.76 -6.15 19.30
C GLY A 157 -6.44 -6.69 18.74
N PRO A 158 -5.38 -6.79 19.55
CA PRO A 158 -4.05 -7.19 19.09
C PRO A 158 -4.01 -8.54 18.36
N ASN A 159 -4.91 -9.46 18.71
CA ASN A 159 -5.00 -10.81 18.17
C ASN A 159 -6.24 -11.07 17.31
N VAL A 160 -7.04 -10.04 17.05
CA VAL A 160 -8.30 -10.15 16.29
C VAL A 160 -8.24 -9.33 15.02
N ASP A 161 -8.04 -8.02 15.18
CA ASP A 161 -8.06 -7.06 14.09
C ASP A 161 -7.23 -5.84 14.47
N VAL A 162 -6.22 -5.52 13.67
CA VAL A 162 -5.24 -4.46 13.95
C VAL A 162 -5.29 -3.39 12.86
N PRO A 163 -6.09 -2.33 13.03
CA PRO A 163 -6.10 -1.21 12.10
C PRO A 163 -4.78 -0.42 12.08
N ALA A 164 -4.58 0.32 11.01
CA ALA A 164 -3.45 1.23 10.80
C ALA A 164 -3.90 2.56 10.19
N GLY A 165 -2.97 3.46 9.92
CA GLY A 165 -3.23 4.66 9.14
C GLY A 165 -3.37 4.37 7.63
N ASP A 166 -4.09 5.24 6.94
CA ASP A 166 -4.24 5.33 5.49
C ASP A 166 -4.59 6.79 5.12
N LEU A 167 -5.14 7.05 3.94
CA LEU A 167 -5.55 8.39 3.52
C LEU A 167 -6.43 9.06 4.58
N GLY A 168 -6.07 10.28 4.99
CA GLY A 168 -6.79 11.04 6.03
C GLY A 168 -6.59 10.52 7.46
N VAL A 169 -5.77 9.50 7.68
CA VAL A 169 -5.46 8.94 9.01
C VAL A 169 -3.94 8.81 9.17
N GLY A 170 -3.34 9.79 9.77
CA GLY A 170 -1.91 9.83 10.11
C GLY A 170 -1.65 9.51 11.58
N GLY A 171 -0.42 9.83 12.02
CA GLY A 171 0.00 9.59 13.43
C GLY A 171 -0.85 10.33 14.46
N ARG A 172 -1.39 11.51 14.12
CA ARG A 172 -2.30 12.28 14.97
C ARG A 172 -3.61 11.52 15.21
N GLU A 173 -4.26 11.09 14.15
CA GLU A 173 -5.53 10.34 14.22
C GLU A 173 -5.33 8.99 14.93
N ILE A 174 -4.25 8.28 14.62
CA ILE A 174 -3.89 7.03 15.31
C ILE A 174 -3.70 7.28 16.81
N GLY A 175 -3.08 8.41 17.19
CA GLY A 175 -2.93 8.80 18.59
C GLY A 175 -4.28 9.02 19.29
N TYR A 176 -5.20 9.75 18.67
CA TYR A 176 -6.53 9.96 19.21
C TYR A 176 -7.37 8.67 19.32
N LEU A 177 -7.28 7.82 18.30
CA LEU A 177 -7.94 6.51 18.30
C LEU A 177 -7.40 5.61 19.42
N PHE A 178 -6.07 5.53 19.57
CA PHE A 178 -5.43 4.72 20.61
C PHE A 178 -5.76 5.23 22.02
N GLY A 179 -5.71 6.54 22.22
CA GLY A 179 -6.06 7.15 23.51
C GLY A 179 -7.49 6.81 23.95
N GLN A 180 -8.45 6.86 23.04
CA GLN A 180 -9.83 6.48 23.30
C GLN A 180 -10.00 4.98 23.56
N TYR A 181 -9.37 4.13 22.74
CA TYR A 181 -9.38 2.67 22.94
C TYR A 181 -8.87 2.31 24.35
N LYS A 182 -7.68 2.80 24.71
CA LYS A 182 -7.08 2.57 26.04
C LYS A 182 -8.01 3.00 27.20
N ARG A 183 -8.70 4.13 27.02
CA ARG A 183 -9.64 4.64 28.01
C ARG A 183 -10.86 3.74 28.18
N ILE A 184 -11.41 3.20 27.08
CA ILE A 184 -12.61 2.35 27.12
C ILE A 184 -12.28 0.99 27.71
N VAL A 185 -11.22 0.32 27.21
CA VAL A 185 -10.87 -1.04 27.64
C VAL A 185 -10.15 -1.08 28.98
N ASN A 186 -9.68 0.07 29.48
CA ASN A 186 -8.90 0.18 30.72
C ASN A 186 -7.66 -0.74 30.74
N ALA A 187 -7.00 -0.90 29.59
CA ALA A 187 -5.80 -1.70 29.44
C ALA A 187 -4.83 -1.04 28.45
N TYR A 188 -3.54 -1.27 28.63
CA TYR A 188 -2.50 -0.80 27.72
C TYR A 188 -2.18 -1.88 26.67
N GLU A 189 -3.06 -2.02 25.71
CA GLU A 189 -2.92 -2.95 24.57
C GLU A 189 -2.38 -2.20 23.34
N ASN A 190 -1.10 -1.83 23.38
CA ASN A 190 -0.49 -1.04 22.30
C ASN A 190 -0.41 -1.79 20.96
N GLY A 191 -0.58 -3.10 20.92
CA GLY A 191 -0.69 -3.89 19.70
C GLY A 191 -2.00 -3.73 18.93
N VAL A 192 -3.02 -3.02 19.47
CA VAL A 192 -4.33 -2.87 18.82
C VAL A 192 -4.31 -2.04 17.55
N LEU A 193 -3.35 -1.14 17.40
CA LEU A 193 -3.17 -0.25 16.24
C LEU A 193 -1.70 -0.19 15.83
N THR A 194 -1.41 -0.02 14.56
CA THR A 194 -0.07 0.31 14.07
C THR A 194 0.00 1.68 13.43
N GLY A 195 1.22 2.21 13.26
CA GLY A 195 1.44 3.60 12.83
C GLY A 195 1.41 4.59 13.99
N LYS A 196 1.59 4.10 15.22
CA LYS A 196 1.68 4.91 16.43
C LYS A 196 2.96 5.74 16.47
N ALA A 197 2.95 6.80 17.27
CA ALA A 197 4.19 7.50 17.62
C ALA A 197 5.09 6.61 18.50
N ARG A 198 6.40 6.83 18.44
CA ARG A 198 7.38 6.07 19.21
C ARG A 198 7.15 6.11 20.72
N SER A 199 6.60 7.22 21.22
CA SER A 199 6.31 7.42 22.65
C SER A 199 5.27 6.46 23.22
N PHE A 200 4.48 5.78 22.37
CA PHE A 200 3.47 4.81 22.79
C PHE A 200 3.42 3.54 21.94
N GLY A 201 4.59 3.06 21.54
CA GLY A 201 4.76 1.73 20.96
C GLY A 201 4.84 1.67 19.44
N GLY A 202 5.07 2.81 18.77
CA GLY A 202 5.33 2.86 17.34
C GLY A 202 6.74 2.40 16.99
N SER A 203 6.91 1.82 15.79
CA SER A 203 8.20 1.40 15.26
C SER A 203 8.97 2.55 14.60
N VAL A 204 10.28 2.43 14.60
CA VAL A 204 11.19 3.23 13.75
C VAL A 204 11.01 2.86 12.27
N ILE A 205 11.52 3.68 11.36
CA ILE A 205 11.51 3.47 9.89
C ILE A 205 10.09 3.45 9.26
N ARG A 206 9.02 3.52 10.04
CA ARG A 206 7.65 3.42 9.50
C ARG A 206 7.33 4.48 8.42
N PRO A 207 7.71 5.75 8.54
CA PRO A 207 7.49 6.75 7.49
C PRO A 207 8.22 6.45 6.18
N GLU A 208 9.43 5.91 6.25
CA GLU A 208 10.30 5.58 5.12
C GLU A 208 9.99 4.21 4.50
N ALA A 209 9.35 3.33 5.24
CA ALA A 209 9.25 1.90 4.98
C ALA A 209 8.79 1.54 3.56
N THR A 210 7.80 2.25 3.02
CA THR A 210 7.30 1.99 1.68
C THR A 210 8.37 2.28 0.62
N GLY A 211 9.04 3.42 0.73
CA GLY A 211 10.12 3.80 -0.18
C GLY A 211 11.35 2.90 -0.04
N TYR A 212 11.73 2.55 1.19
CA TYR A 212 12.84 1.61 1.45
C TYR A 212 12.55 0.24 0.82
N GLY A 213 11.38 -0.31 1.08
CA GLY A 213 10.96 -1.58 0.51
C GLY A 213 10.94 -1.57 -1.02
N ALA A 214 10.49 -0.46 -1.62
CA ALA A 214 10.48 -0.31 -3.07
C ALA A 214 11.91 -0.36 -3.67
N ILE A 215 12.89 0.24 -3.01
CA ILE A 215 14.29 0.19 -3.44
C ILE A 215 14.87 -1.21 -3.27
N TYR A 216 14.60 -1.92 -2.18
CA TYR A 216 15.04 -3.30 -1.99
C TYR A 216 14.44 -4.25 -3.04
N TYR A 217 13.16 -4.07 -3.36
CA TYR A 217 12.55 -4.83 -4.44
C TYR A 217 13.19 -4.52 -5.79
N ALA A 218 13.42 -3.23 -6.10
CA ALA A 218 14.09 -2.80 -7.32
C ALA A 218 15.53 -3.34 -7.42
N GLU A 219 16.26 -3.41 -6.31
CA GLU A 219 17.60 -4.01 -6.24
C GLU A 219 17.57 -5.48 -6.70
N ASN A 220 16.59 -6.27 -6.27
CA ASN A 220 16.43 -7.65 -6.71
C ASN A 220 16.08 -7.76 -8.20
N VAL A 221 15.25 -6.84 -8.71
CA VAL A 221 14.96 -6.77 -10.15
C VAL A 221 16.21 -6.49 -10.97
N LEU A 222 17.07 -5.57 -10.52
CA LEU A 222 18.35 -5.29 -11.17
C LEU A 222 19.32 -6.47 -11.10
N LYS A 223 19.43 -7.12 -9.92
CA LYS A 223 20.28 -8.31 -9.72
C LYS A 223 19.92 -9.46 -10.67
N HIS A 224 18.66 -9.61 -11.02
CA HIS A 224 18.22 -10.62 -12.00
C HIS A 224 18.92 -10.44 -13.36
N ASP A 225 19.14 -9.20 -13.76
CA ASP A 225 19.83 -8.85 -15.01
C ASP A 225 21.35 -8.67 -14.82
N GLY A 226 21.91 -8.97 -13.65
CA GLY A 226 23.33 -8.78 -13.33
C GLY A 226 23.72 -7.32 -13.10
N GLU A 227 22.74 -6.44 -12.82
CA GLU A 227 22.96 -5.01 -12.58
C GLU A 227 22.86 -4.68 -11.08
N THR A 228 23.32 -3.48 -10.70
CA THR A 228 23.25 -2.96 -9.32
C THR A 228 22.60 -1.59 -9.28
N MET A 229 22.21 -1.14 -8.07
CA MET A 229 21.66 0.21 -7.87
C MET A 229 22.70 1.31 -8.05
N GLU A 230 23.98 1.02 -7.83
CA GLU A 230 25.06 2.01 -7.90
C GLU A 230 25.12 2.66 -9.29
N GLY A 231 25.15 4.00 -9.29
CA GLY A 231 25.21 4.81 -10.50
C GLY A 231 23.91 4.93 -11.29
N LYS A 232 22.82 4.22 -10.90
CA LYS A 232 21.53 4.32 -11.58
C LYS A 232 20.86 5.67 -11.36
N THR A 233 20.18 6.13 -12.40
CA THR A 233 19.31 7.32 -12.35
C THR A 233 17.85 6.89 -12.23
N ILE A 234 17.09 7.55 -11.35
CA ILE A 234 15.71 7.21 -11.02
C ILE A 234 14.82 8.43 -11.21
N ALA A 235 13.73 8.30 -11.97
CA ALA A 235 12.65 9.28 -11.96
C ALA A 235 11.56 8.87 -10.99
N VAL A 236 11.15 9.78 -10.10
CA VAL A 236 10.03 9.59 -9.19
C VAL A 236 8.99 10.69 -9.37
N SER A 237 7.74 10.37 -9.05
CA SER A 237 6.68 11.36 -8.84
C SER A 237 6.39 11.57 -7.36
N GLY A 238 5.87 12.76 -7.04
CA GLY A 238 5.59 13.15 -5.66
C GLY A 238 6.83 13.60 -4.88
N PHE A 239 6.60 14.09 -3.66
CA PHE A 239 7.62 14.41 -2.64
C PHE A 239 7.11 14.09 -1.22
N GLY A 240 6.14 13.18 -1.13
CA GLY A 240 5.61 12.65 0.13
C GLY A 240 6.54 11.64 0.80
N ASN A 241 6.04 10.94 1.85
CA ASN A 241 6.81 9.92 2.58
C ASN A 241 7.41 8.84 1.69
N VAL A 242 6.65 8.40 0.68
CA VAL A 242 7.07 7.33 -0.22
C VAL A 242 8.25 7.79 -1.06
N ALA A 243 8.13 8.93 -1.77
CA ALA A 243 9.22 9.49 -2.56
C ALA A 243 10.44 9.84 -1.67
N TRP A 244 10.22 10.40 -0.49
CA TRP A 244 11.29 10.67 0.48
C TRP A 244 12.05 9.40 0.90
N GLY A 245 11.34 8.32 1.20
CA GLY A 245 11.95 7.03 1.50
C GLY A 245 12.74 6.47 0.31
N VAL A 246 12.21 6.58 -0.91
CA VAL A 246 12.92 6.19 -2.15
C VAL A 246 14.23 6.98 -2.28
N CYS A 247 14.20 8.32 -2.19
CA CYS A 247 15.38 9.16 -2.29
C CYS A 247 16.44 8.77 -1.25
N LYS A 248 16.02 8.60 0.02
CA LYS A 248 16.93 8.30 1.12
C LYS A 248 17.62 6.94 0.94
N LYS A 249 16.87 5.88 0.57
CA LYS A 249 17.45 4.54 0.39
C LYS A 249 18.24 4.45 -0.92
N ALA A 250 17.78 5.04 -2.00
CA ALA A 250 18.51 5.08 -3.27
C ALA A 250 19.88 5.73 -3.11
N ALA A 251 19.95 6.87 -2.42
CA ALA A 251 21.22 7.54 -2.13
C ALA A 251 22.18 6.66 -1.31
N GLN A 252 21.66 5.89 -0.33
CA GLN A 252 22.47 4.95 0.46
C GLN A 252 23.06 3.81 -0.39
N LEU A 253 22.39 3.42 -1.48
CA LEU A 253 22.83 2.36 -2.40
C LEU A 253 23.53 2.92 -3.65
N GLY A 254 23.90 4.20 -3.65
CA GLY A 254 24.66 4.83 -4.74
C GLY A 254 23.85 5.23 -5.97
N ALA A 255 22.53 5.16 -5.94
CA ALA A 255 21.66 5.62 -7.02
C ALA A 255 21.25 7.08 -6.84
N LYS A 256 20.83 7.73 -7.93
CA LYS A 256 20.42 9.14 -7.96
C LYS A 256 18.95 9.28 -8.34
N VAL A 257 18.13 9.78 -7.44
CA VAL A 257 16.78 10.24 -7.79
C VAL A 257 16.91 11.64 -8.40
N VAL A 258 16.61 11.78 -9.68
CA VAL A 258 16.81 13.01 -10.44
C VAL A 258 15.55 13.86 -10.63
N THR A 259 14.39 13.37 -10.22
CA THR A 259 13.12 14.12 -10.32
C THR A 259 12.33 14.06 -9.03
N LEU A 260 11.60 15.13 -8.74
CA LEU A 260 10.48 15.18 -7.79
C LEU A 260 9.32 15.88 -8.48
N SER A 261 8.08 15.52 -8.17
CA SER A 261 6.93 16.20 -8.76
C SER A 261 5.86 16.58 -7.73
N GLY A 262 5.11 17.62 -8.04
CA GLY A 262 3.96 18.11 -7.29
C GLY A 262 2.81 18.50 -8.21
N PRO A 263 1.71 19.04 -7.66
CA PRO A 263 0.60 19.55 -8.48
C PRO A 263 0.99 20.72 -9.40
N ASP A 264 2.06 21.42 -9.06
CA ASP A 264 2.59 22.57 -9.80
C ASP A 264 3.51 22.18 -10.98
N GLY A 265 4.08 20.96 -10.96
CA GLY A 265 4.98 20.48 -12.02
C GLY A 265 6.01 19.48 -11.49
N PHE A 266 7.20 19.44 -12.10
CA PHE A 266 8.31 18.62 -11.61
C PHE A 266 9.65 19.38 -11.69
N ILE A 267 10.61 18.92 -10.91
CA ILE A 267 12.01 19.39 -10.96
C ILE A 267 12.90 18.31 -11.60
N TYR A 268 13.97 18.77 -12.27
CA TYR A 268 15.05 17.90 -12.71
C TYR A 268 16.36 18.34 -12.06
N ASP A 269 16.91 17.44 -11.24
CA ASP A 269 18.16 17.64 -10.51
C ASP A 269 19.21 16.65 -11.04
N PRO A 270 20.12 17.05 -11.92
CA PRO A 270 21.10 16.14 -12.54
C PRO A 270 22.10 15.56 -11.54
N ASP A 271 22.35 16.26 -10.42
CA ASP A 271 23.20 15.77 -9.34
C ASP A 271 22.48 14.78 -8.43
N GLY A 272 21.15 14.76 -8.50
CA GLY A 272 20.26 13.92 -7.72
C GLY A 272 19.95 14.45 -6.32
N VAL A 273 18.85 13.93 -5.76
CA VAL A 273 18.41 14.17 -4.38
C VAL A 273 19.16 13.19 -3.47
N ILE A 274 20.47 13.41 -3.31
CA ILE A 274 21.38 12.47 -2.64
C ILE A 274 22.02 13.00 -1.36
N THR A 275 22.03 14.31 -1.15
CA THR A 275 22.63 14.90 0.05
C THR A 275 21.61 14.96 1.19
N GLU A 276 22.10 14.88 2.44
CA GLU A 276 21.24 14.99 3.63
C GLU A 276 20.42 16.28 3.61
N GLU A 277 21.00 17.40 3.15
CA GLU A 277 20.29 18.68 3.03
C GLU A 277 19.10 18.57 2.05
N LYS A 278 19.31 18.02 0.85
CA LYS A 278 18.25 17.85 -0.15
C LYS A 278 17.14 16.92 0.33
N ILE A 279 17.52 15.80 0.96
CA ILE A 279 16.58 14.81 1.50
C ILE A 279 15.77 15.39 2.66
N SER A 280 16.43 16.09 3.59
CA SER A 280 15.75 16.74 4.72
C SER A 280 14.81 17.86 4.28
N TYR A 281 15.18 18.60 3.23
CA TYR A 281 14.34 19.67 2.69
C TYR A 281 13.00 19.17 2.15
N MET A 282 12.92 17.91 1.68
CA MET A 282 11.62 17.31 1.31
C MET A 282 10.64 17.29 2.49
N LEU A 283 11.12 17.09 3.72
CA LEU A 283 10.29 17.13 4.92
C LEU A 283 9.82 18.56 5.24
N GLU A 284 10.68 19.55 5.05
CA GLU A 284 10.34 20.97 5.22
C GLU A 284 9.26 21.39 4.20
N MET A 285 9.41 21.03 2.94
CA MET A 285 8.41 21.28 1.89
C MET A 285 7.04 20.69 2.27
N ARG A 286 7.01 19.48 2.81
CA ARG A 286 5.76 18.84 3.29
C ARG A 286 5.12 19.59 4.45
N SER A 287 5.92 19.95 5.46
CA SER A 287 5.41 20.67 6.64
C SER A 287 4.94 22.08 6.32
N SER A 288 5.39 22.67 5.21
CA SER A 288 4.93 23.98 4.76
C SER A 288 3.45 24.03 4.33
N ASN A 289 2.85 22.87 4.01
CA ASN A 289 1.49 22.72 3.47
C ASN A 289 1.24 23.49 2.16
N ARG A 290 2.29 24.05 1.52
CA ARG A 290 2.14 24.78 0.25
C ARG A 290 1.94 23.83 -0.94
N ASN A 291 2.35 22.58 -0.79
CA ASN A 291 2.26 21.53 -1.81
C ASN A 291 2.87 21.93 -3.16
N ARG A 292 4.06 22.56 -3.12
CA ARG A 292 4.78 23.10 -4.28
C ARG A 292 6.17 22.50 -4.39
N VAL A 293 6.45 21.81 -5.50
CA VAL A 293 7.77 21.25 -5.78
C VAL A 293 8.74 22.31 -6.32
N GLN A 294 8.24 23.41 -6.86
CA GLN A 294 9.03 24.56 -7.28
C GLN A 294 9.92 25.11 -6.15
N ASP A 295 9.47 25.00 -4.89
CA ASP A 295 10.28 25.45 -3.73
C ASP A 295 11.63 24.73 -3.64
N TYR A 296 11.70 23.47 -4.11
CA TYR A 296 12.97 22.75 -4.21
C TYR A 296 13.87 23.36 -5.30
N ALA A 297 13.32 23.65 -6.48
CA ALA A 297 14.05 24.26 -7.56
C ALA A 297 14.62 25.64 -7.17
N ASP A 298 13.79 26.45 -6.50
CA ASP A 298 14.17 27.77 -6.02
C ASP A 298 15.33 27.71 -5.01
N LYS A 299 15.32 26.69 -4.11
CA LYS A 299 16.38 26.54 -3.09
C LYS A 299 17.68 26.02 -3.65
N PHE A 300 17.63 25.03 -4.53
CA PHE A 300 18.84 24.32 -5.00
C PHE A 300 19.30 24.75 -6.40
N GLY A 301 18.60 25.69 -7.04
CA GLY A 301 18.98 26.22 -8.36
C GLY A 301 18.86 25.19 -9.49
N VAL A 302 17.91 24.27 -9.39
CA VAL A 302 17.68 23.23 -10.40
C VAL A 302 16.51 23.58 -11.32
N GLU A 303 16.40 22.89 -12.45
CA GLU A 303 15.38 23.18 -13.45
C GLU A 303 13.97 22.77 -12.98
N PHE A 304 12.98 23.63 -13.22
CA PHE A 304 11.58 23.40 -12.92
C PHE A 304 10.73 23.40 -14.19
N PHE A 305 9.87 22.40 -14.35
CA PHE A 305 8.99 22.21 -15.48
C PHE A 305 7.52 22.36 -15.04
N PRO A 306 6.90 23.54 -15.19
CA PRO A 306 5.55 23.79 -14.71
C PRO A 306 4.51 22.92 -15.43
N LYS A 307 3.56 22.37 -14.67
CA LYS A 307 2.41 21.57 -15.18
C LYS A 307 2.80 20.34 -16.03
N GLN A 308 4.03 19.88 -15.91
CA GLN A 308 4.51 18.68 -16.58
C GLN A 308 4.76 17.55 -15.58
N LYS A 309 4.82 16.31 -16.10
CA LYS A 309 5.18 15.10 -15.36
C LYS A 309 6.59 14.64 -15.74
N PRO A 310 7.33 13.93 -14.87
CA PRO A 310 8.74 13.61 -15.07
C PRO A 310 9.03 12.49 -16.08
N TRP A 311 8.00 11.85 -16.64
CA TRP A 311 8.13 10.59 -17.39
C TRP A 311 8.80 10.73 -18.77
N GLY A 312 9.03 11.97 -19.21
CA GLY A 312 9.84 12.26 -20.39
C GLY A 312 11.35 12.38 -20.13
N CYS A 313 11.81 12.22 -18.88
CA CYS A 313 13.24 12.27 -18.54
C CYS A 313 13.91 10.93 -18.91
N LYS A 314 15.13 11.02 -19.47
CA LYS A 314 15.94 9.82 -19.72
C LYS A 314 16.59 9.34 -18.44
N VAL A 315 16.15 8.19 -17.95
CA VAL A 315 16.61 7.56 -16.71
C VAL A 315 16.65 6.04 -16.86
N ASP A 316 17.30 5.36 -15.92
CA ASP A 316 17.37 3.90 -15.89
C ASP A 316 16.09 3.27 -15.33
N ILE A 317 15.48 3.91 -14.33
CA ILE A 317 14.34 3.38 -13.57
C ILE A 317 13.26 4.45 -13.42
N CYS A 318 12.00 4.10 -13.69
CA CYS A 318 10.83 4.94 -13.36
C CYS A 318 10.08 4.36 -12.16
N MET A 319 9.83 5.18 -11.14
CA MET A 319 9.19 4.81 -9.88
C MET A 319 8.05 5.78 -9.54
N PRO A 320 6.81 5.55 -10.01
CA PRO A 320 5.68 6.41 -9.66
C PRO A 320 5.33 6.27 -8.17
N CYS A 321 5.43 7.38 -7.42
CA CYS A 321 5.25 7.42 -5.96
C CYS A 321 4.07 8.30 -5.51
N ALA A 322 3.30 8.89 -6.44
CA ALA A 322 2.32 9.92 -6.07
C ALA A 322 0.89 9.39 -5.91
N TYR A 323 0.21 9.03 -6.98
CA TYR A 323 -1.22 8.72 -6.94
C TYR A 323 -1.66 7.64 -7.95
N GLN A 324 -2.88 7.17 -7.75
CA GLN A 324 -3.52 6.16 -8.60
C GLN A 324 -3.76 6.69 -10.03
N ASN A 325 -3.57 5.81 -11.04
CA ASN A 325 -3.77 6.11 -12.46
C ASN A 325 -3.00 7.35 -12.95
N GLU A 326 -1.84 7.58 -12.38
CA GLU A 326 -0.93 8.65 -12.78
C GLU A 326 -0.35 8.43 -14.18
N ILE A 327 -0.13 7.16 -14.53
CA ILE A 327 0.48 6.72 -15.77
C ILE A 327 -0.60 6.17 -16.72
N GLY A 328 -0.82 6.89 -17.81
CA GLY A 328 -1.62 6.43 -18.95
C GLY A 328 -0.73 6.09 -20.14
N MET A 329 -1.37 5.86 -21.30
CA MET A 329 -0.67 5.50 -22.54
C MET A 329 0.34 6.57 -22.99
N LYS A 330 0.03 7.85 -22.78
CA LYS A 330 0.93 8.97 -23.13
C LYS A 330 2.24 8.89 -22.35
N GLU A 331 2.15 8.73 -21.03
CA GLU A 331 3.32 8.63 -20.15
C GLU A 331 4.12 7.35 -20.44
N ALA A 332 3.44 6.23 -20.66
CA ALA A 332 4.07 4.96 -21.03
C ALA A 332 4.86 5.09 -22.36
N GLN A 333 4.31 5.76 -23.36
CA GLN A 333 5.01 5.99 -24.61
C GLN A 333 6.24 6.88 -24.41
N GLN A 334 6.14 7.95 -23.61
CA GLN A 334 7.28 8.82 -23.29
C GLN A 334 8.43 8.04 -22.64
N MET A 335 8.13 7.13 -21.70
CA MET A 335 9.14 6.26 -21.09
C MET A 335 9.83 5.36 -22.12
N LEU A 336 9.06 4.74 -23.01
CA LEU A 336 9.60 3.89 -24.08
C LEU A 336 10.49 4.66 -25.05
N ASP A 337 10.07 5.87 -25.45
CA ASP A 337 10.84 6.73 -26.38
C ASP A 337 12.21 7.12 -25.76
N ASN A 338 12.33 7.14 -24.44
CA ASN A 338 13.56 7.37 -23.69
C ASN A 338 14.33 6.08 -23.35
N GLY A 339 13.84 4.91 -23.77
CA GLY A 339 14.53 3.63 -23.62
C GLY A 339 14.46 3.04 -22.22
N ILE A 340 13.37 3.28 -21.48
CA ILE A 340 13.19 2.72 -20.13
C ILE A 340 13.27 1.20 -20.14
N LYS A 341 14.01 0.64 -19.19
CA LYS A 341 14.15 -0.81 -19.01
C LYS A 341 13.40 -1.31 -17.77
N TYR A 342 13.40 -0.52 -16.69
CA TYR A 342 12.80 -0.89 -15.41
C TYR A 342 11.69 0.08 -15.00
N TYR A 343 10.51 -0.46 -14.81
CA TYR A 343 9.34 0.25 -14.33
C TYR A 343 8.84 -0.37 -13.02
N ILE A 344 8.97 0.36 -11.92
CA ILE A 344 8.76 -0.14 -10.56
C ILE A 344 7.59 0.63 -9.94
N GLU A 345 6.42 0.04 -9.86
CA GLU A 345 5.22 0.68 -9.30
C GLU A 345 5.31 0.83 -7.77
N VAL A 346 5.34 2.05 -7.26
CA VAL A 346 5.42 2.29 -5.81
C VAL A 346 4.10 2.77 -5.21
N ALA A 347 3.41 3.72 -5.84
CA ALA A 347 2.07 4.11 -5.44
C ALA A 347 1.07 2.94 -5.63
N ASN A 348 -0.08 3.00 -5.00
CA ASN A 348 -1.13 2.00 -5.23
C ASN A 348 -1.74 2.21 -6.63
N MET A 349 -1.70 1.18 -7.47
CA MET A 349 -2.22 1.18 -8.84
C MET A 349 -1.90 2.47 -9.62
N PRO A 350 -0.61 2.86 -9.77
CA PRO A 350 -0.26 4.12 -10.40
C PRO A 350 -0.49 4.11 -11.90
N THR A 351 -0.64 2.94 -12.50
CA THR A 351 -0.69 2.71 -13.95
C THR A 351 -2.06 2.19 -14.36
N THR A 352 -2.60 2.71 -15.45
CA THR A 352 -3.78 2.11 -16.07
C THR A 352 -3.44 0.74 -16.64
N ASN A 353 -4.38 -0.21 -16.63
CA ASN A 353 -4.15 -1.57 -17.14
C ASN A 353 -3.65 -1.56 -18.58
N GLU A 354 -4.20 -0.69 -19.43
CA GLU A 354 -3.77 -0.55 -20.81
C GLU A 354 -2.28 -0.16 -20.92
N ALA A 355 -1.84 0.83 -20.16
CA ALA A 355 -0.45 1.28 -20.13
C ALA A 355 0.48 0.22 -19.51
N LEU A 356 0.03 -0.51 -18.49
CA LEU A 356 0.78 -1.58 -17.86
C LEU A 356 1.09 -2.72 -18.85
N PHE A 357 0.05 -3.24 -19.52
CA PHE A 357 0.20 -4.29 -20.52
C PHE A 357 0.99 -3.82 -21.75
N PHE A 358 0.86 -2.55 -22.12
CA PHE A 358 1.64 -1.96 -23.19
C PHE A 358 3.14 -1.96 -22.86
N LEU A 359 3.55 -1.49 -21.67
CA LEU A 359 4.96 -1.52 -21.23
C LEU A 359 5.50 -2.96 -21.20
N MET A 360 4.77 -3.90 -20.61
CA MET A 360 5.14 -5.32 -20.58
C MET A 360 5.29 -5.90 -21.97
N GLY A 361 4.36 -5.61 -22.89
CA GLY A 361 4.38 -6.07 -24.28
C GLY A 361 5.55 -5.51 -25.11
N LYS A 362 6.17 -4.42 -24.64
CA LYS A 362 7.38 -3.82 -25.23
C LYS A 362 8.68 -4.30 -24.59
N GLY A 363 8.61 -5.25 -23.66
CA GLY A 363 9.79 -5.83 -23.01
C GLY A 363 10.33 -5.01 -21.83
N VAL A 364 9.58 -4.05 -21.31
CA VAL A 364 9.92 -3.34 -20.06
C VAL A 364 9.69 -4.30 -18.89
N THR A 365 10.66 -4.40 -18.00
CA THR A 365 10.51 -5.13 -16.74
C THR A 365 9.62 -4.34 -15.79
N VAL A 366 8.43 -4.87 -15.53
CA VAL A 366 7.43 -4.23 -14.66
C VAL A 366 7.35 -4.94 -13.32
N ALA A 367 7.57 -4.20 -12.23
CA ALA A 367 7.37 -4.69 -10.87
C ALA A 367 6.05 -4.13 -10.30
N PRO A 368 5.12 -5.00 -9.82
CA PRO A 368 3.77 -4.60 -9.45
C PRO A 368 3.69 -3.91 -8.10
N SER A 369 2.79 -2.93 -8.00
CA SER A 369 2.62 -2.09 -6.81
C SER A 369 2.39 -2.88 -5.52
N LYS A 370 1.57 -3.93 -5.53
CA LYS A 370 1.25 -4.70 -4.32
C LYS A 370 2.44 -5.42 -3.69
N ALA A 371 3.42 -5.81 -4.51
CA ALA A 371 4.69 -6.40 -4.04
C ALA A 371 5.69 -5.30 -3.65
N VAL A 372 5.90 -4.33 -4.53
CA VAL A 372 6.86 -3.24 -4.37
C VAL A 372 6.58 -2.39 -3.14
N ASN A 373 5.33 -1.98 -2.92
CA ASN A 373 4.97 -1.10 -1.81
C ASN A 373 4.61 -1.83 -0.51
N ALA A 374 4.88 -3.13 -0.42
CA ALA A 374 4.63 -3.92 0.79
C ALA A 374 5.50 -3.52 1.98
N GLY A 375 6.55 -2.73 1.78
CA GLY A 375 7.43 -2.26 2.87
C GLY A 375 6.68 -1.58 4.01
N GLY A 376 5.69 -0.76 3.69
CA GLY A 376 4.88 -0.08 4.71
C GLY A 376 4.09 -1.03 5.62
N VAL A 377 3.43 -2.03 5.05
CA VAL A 377 2.70 -3.04 5.82
C VAL A 377 3.65 -4.02 6.50
N SER A 378 4.81 -4.31 5.91
CA SER A 378 5.86 -5.12 6.53
C SER A 378 6.33 -4.51 7.85
N VAL A 379 6.71 -3.22 7.86
CA VAL A 379 7.09 -2.54 9.11
C VAL A 379 5.91 -2.41 10.08
N SER A 380 4.67 -2.30 9.59
CA SER A 380 3.49 -2.41 10.47
C SER A 380 3.39 -3.78 11.15
N GLY A 381 3.68 -4.86 10.45
CA GLY A 381 3.76 -6.21 11.05
C GLY A 381 4.91 -6.34 12.05
N LEU A 382 6.08 -5.76 11.74
CA LEU A 382 7.19 -5.70 12.69
C LEU A 382 6.85 -4.86 13.94
N GLU A 383 6.05 -3.79 13.79
CA GLU A 383 5.51 -3.04 14.94
C GLU A 383 4.61 -3.92 15.81
N MET A 384 3.78 -4.78 15.20
CA MET A 384 2.98 -5.75 15.97
C MET A 384 3.86 -6.72 16.75
N SER A 385 4.94 -7.23 16.17
CA SER A 385 5.90 -8.11 16.86
C SER A 385 6.55 -7.40 18.03
N GLN A 386 7.08 -6.19 17.84
CA GLN A 386 7.65 -5.37 18.90
C GLN A 386 6.65 -5.09 20.02
N ASN A 387 5.38 -4.83 19.68
CA ASN A 387 4.34 -4.60 20.68
C ASN A 387 4.03 -5.88 21.48
N SER A 388 4.03 -7.04 20.85
CA SER A 388 3.81 -8.33 21.52
C SER A 388 4.96 -8.69 22.48
N GLU A 389 6.19 -8.40 22.09
CA GLU A 389 7.39 -8.57 22.92
C GLU A 389 7.52 -7.51 24.02
N ARG A 390 6.80 -6.37 23.88
CA ARG A 390 6.95 -5.16 24.70
C ARG A 390 8.36 -4.54 24.61
N LEU A 391 8.98 -4.68 23.45
CA LEU A 391 10.30 -4.13 23.14
C LEU A 391 10.24 -3.12 22.01
N SER A 392 11.29 -2.32 21.90
CA SER A 392 11.53 -1.44 20.74
C SER A 392 12.84 -1.86 20.10
N TRP A 393 12.80 -2.20 18.83
CA TRP A 393 13.98 -2.58 18.06
C TRP A 393 14.71 -1.33 17.56
N LYS A 394 16.02 -1.50 17.30
CA LYS A 394 16.83 -0.47 16.67
C LYS A 394 16.50 -0.32 15.20
N ALA A 395 16.89 0.83 14.61
CA ALA A 395 16.62 1.10 13.20
C ALA A 395 17.29 0.06 12.29
N GLU A 396 18.49 -0.37 12.61
CA GLU A 396 19.23 -1.37 11.85
C GLU A 396 18.54 -2.73 11.86
N GLU A 397 17.93 -3.11 12.98
CA GLU A 397 17.18 -4.37 13.11
C GLU A 397 15.91 -4.34 12.27
N VAL A 398 15.15 -3.24 12.34
CA VAL A 398 13.93 -3.07 11.55
C VAL A 398 14.25 -3.01 10.04
N ASP A 399 15.33 -2.31 9.66
CA ASP A 399 15.76 -2.21 8.25
C ASP A 399 16.22 -3.57 7.69
N ALA A 400 16.99 -4.33 8.45
CA ALA A 400 17.42 -5.67 8.06
C ALA A 400 16.23 -6.64 7.89
N GLN A 401 15.26 -6.60 8.81
CA GLN A 401 14.04 -7.40 8.68
C GLN A 401 13.21 -6.97 7.46
N LEU A 402 13.08 -5.66 7.22
CA LEU A 402 12.39 -5.13 6.05
C LEU A 402 13.05 -5.60 4.75
N HIS A 403 14.39 -5.54 4.67
CA HIS A 403 15.15 -6.01 3.51
C HIS A 403 14.86 -7.50 3.23
N ASN A 404 15.00 -8.35 4.26
CA ASN A 404 14.71 -9.79 4.14
C ASN A 404 13.27 -10.06 3.68
N ILE A 405 12.29 -9.31 4.18
CA ILE A 405 10.90 -9.47 3.75
C ILE A 405 10.74 -9.11 2.27
N MET A 406 11.36 -8.03 1.82
CA MET A 406 11.26 -7.62 0.41
C MET A 406 11.97 -8.59 -0.53
N ASP A 407 13.10 -9.17 -0.13
CA ASP A 407 13.79 -10.24 -0.87
C ASP A 407 12.90 -11.48 -1.01
N ASN A 408 12.23 -11.87 0.08
CA ASN A 408 11.31 -13.01 0.07
C ASN A 408 10.06 -12.75 -0.80
N ILE A 409 9.52 -11.53 -0.80
CA ILE A 409 8.40 -11.14 -1.68
C ILE A 409 8.81 -11.26 -3.14
N TYR A 410 9.99 -10.77 -3.49
CA TYR A 410 10.52 -10.88 -4.84
C TYR A 410 10.71 -12.34 -5.26
N ALA A 411 11.42 -13.12 -4.45
CA ALA A 411 11.67 -14.54 -4.72
C ALA A 411 10.37 -15.34 -4.89
N ALA A 412 9.40 -15.16 -4.01
CA ALA A 412 8.09 -15.80 -4.12
C ALA A 412 7.33 -15.41 -5.39
N SER A 413 7.43 -14.14 -5.81
CA SER A 413 6.81 -13.66 -7.05
C SER A 413 7.43 -14.30 -8.28
N VAL A 414 8.77 -14.42 -8.34
CA VAL A 414 9.48 -15.09 -9.44
C VAL A 414 9.11 -16.57 -9.48
N GLU A 415 9.24 -17.27 -8.36
CA GLU A 415 8.94 -18.69 -8.26
C GLU A 415 7.51 -19.03 -8.69
N ALA A 416 6.53 -18.23 -8.22
CA ALA A 416 5.13 -18.44 -8.58
C ALA A 416 4.87 -18.25 -10.08
N ALA A 417 5.48 -17.24 -10.71
CA ALA A 417 5.37 -17.03 -12.15
C ALA A 417 5.99 -18.17 -12.95
N GLU A 418 7.19 -18.61 -12.59
CA GLU A 418 7.90 -19.71 -13.26
C GLU A 418 7.14 -21.03 -13.15
N LYS A 419 6.70 -21.42 -11.94
CA LYS A 419 5.89 -22.63 -11.70
C LYS A 419 4.56 -22.63 -12.48
N SER A 420 4.00 -21.44 -12.73
CA SER A 420 2.77 -21.29 -13.52
C SER A 420 3.04 -21.21 -15.03
N GLY A 421 4.30 -21.36 -15.48
CA GLY A 421 4.67 -21.31 -16.90
C GLY A 421 4.58 -19.92 -17.53
N LEU A 422 4.66 -18.85 -16.71
CA LEU A 422 4.54 -17.46 -17.14
C LEU A 422 5.89 -16.75 -17.30
N GLY A 423 7.01 -17.49 -17.11
CA GLY A 423 8.37 -16.94 -17.18
C GLY A 423 8.59 -15.83 -16.13
N TYR A 424 9.45 -14.88 -16.46
CA TYR A 424 9.75 -13.74 -15.58
C TYR A 424 8.65 -12.66 -15.63
N ASN A 425 7.50 -12.99 -15.09
CA ASN A 425 6.33 -12.09 -15.00
C ASN A 425 6.01 -11.76 -13.54
N LEU A 426 6.61 -10.69 -13.03
CA LEU A 426 6.47 -10.28 -11.63
C LEU A 426 5.03 -9.86 -11.27
N VAL A 427 4.27 -9.32 -12.23
CA VAL A 427 2.88 -8.90 -12.02
C VAL A 427 1.99 -10.11 -11.76
N ALA A 428 2.04 -11.11 -12.62
CA ALA A 428 1.30 -12.36 -12.43
C ALA A 428 1.83 -13.13 -11.21
N GLY A 429 3.15 -13.21 -11.05
CA GLY A 429 3.79 -13.92 -9.95
C GLY A 429 3.39 -13.41 -8.58
N ALA A 430 3.34 -12.10 -8.37
CA ALA A 430 2.89 -11.52 -7.11
C ALA A 430 1.42 -11.84 -6.80
N ASN A 431 0.54 -11.81 -7.81
CA ASN A 431 -0.86 -12.19 -7.64
C ASN A 431 -1.00 -13.66 -7.22
N ILE A 432 -0.29 -14.55 -7.93
CA ILE A 432 -0.33 -15.99 -7.68
C ILE A 432 0.29 -16.33 -6.32
N ALA A 433 1.46 -15.79 -5.99
CA ALA A 433 2.12 -16.04 -4.70
C ALA A 433 1.25 -15.61 -3.52
N GLY A 434 0.66 -14.41 -3.60
CA GLY A 434 -0.25 -13.93 -2.57
C GLY A 434 -1.50 -14.81 -2.42
N PHE A 435 -2.09 -15.24 -3.52
CA PHE A 435 -3.26 -16.12 -3.53
C PHE A 435 -2.94 -17.50 -2.95
N LEU A 436 -1.90 -18.17 -3.43
CA LEU A 436 -1.56 -19.54 -3.01
C LEU A 436 -1.41 -19.67 -1.50
N LYS A 437 -0.73 -18.69 -0.88
CA LYS A 437 -0.55 -18.72 0.58
C LYS A 437 -1.86 -18.62 1.36
N VAL A 438 -2.80 -17.79 0.90
CA VAL A 438 -4.14 -17.67 1.50
C VAL A 438 -4.95 -18.93 1.23
N ALA A 439 -4.91 -19.44 0.00
CA ALA A 439 -5.62 -20.65 -0.41
C ALA A 439 -5.16 -21.87 0.41
N ASP A 440 -3.86 -22.08 0.56
CA ASP A 440 -3.30 -23.17 1.37
C ASP A 440 -3.73 -23.10 2.82
N ALA A 441 -3.73 -21.89 3.42
CA ALA A 441 -4.21 -21.70 4.78
C ALA A 441 -5.72 -21.99 4.91
N MET A 442 -6.53 -21.48 3.98
CA MET A 442 -7.98 -21.74 3.97
C MET A 442 -8.29 -23.22 3.75
N MET A 443 -7.55 -23.92 2.90
CA MET A 443 -7.70 -25.36 2.69
C MET A 443 -7.27 -26.17 3.90
N GLY A 444 -6.14 -25.79 4.55
CA GLY A 444 -5.62 -26.46 5.73
C GLY A 444 -6.50 -26.32 6.98
N GLN A 445 -7.22 -25.21 7.10
CA GLN A 445 -8.14 -24.93 8.22
C GLN A 445 -9.53 -25.52 8.00
N GLY A 446 -9.84 -26.00 6.79
CA GLY A 446 -11.14 -26.59 6.47
C GLY A 446 -12.20 -25.55 6.09
N ILE A 447 -13.46 -25.90 6.33
CA ILE A 447 -14.60 -25.02 6.02
C ILE A 447 -15.07 -24.37 7.33
N VAL A 448 -14.57 -23.17 7.55
CA VAL A 448 -14.84 -22.36 8.76
C VAL A 448 -15.43 -21.02 8.37
#